data_4e359c6167550956242b033401771514
#
_entry.id   4e359c6167550956242b033401771514
#
_cell.length_a   1.000
_cell.length_b   1.000
_cell.length_c   1.000
_cell.angle_alpha   90.00
_cell.angle_beta   90.00
_cell.angle_gamma   90.00
#
_symmetry.space_group_name_H-M   'P 1'
#
loop_
_entity.id
_entity.type
_entity.pdbx_description
1 polymer ?
#
loop_
_entity_poly.entity_id
_entity_poly.type
_entity_poly.pdbx_seq_one_letter_code
_entity_poly.pdbx_strand_id
1 'polypeptide(L)'
;MQKLPLLIKISLFIGVLVSLFPNLKENLTLITDMAGENKIENKYSILLPTYNEVQNLPIIVWLIVKYMNESGYPYEIIIIDDGSPDGTLEAGKQLQKIYGEDKIVLKPREKKLGLGTAYIHGIKFSTGNLIFIMDADLSHHPKFMPQMIEKQIKHNFDIVSGTRYVGTGGVYGWDFKRKLISRGANFLTQLLLRPGASDLTGSFRLYRKDILEKIINNCVSKGYVFQMEMIIRARQFNYTVGEVPITFVDRVYGESKLGGSEIFQFAKNLLYLFSTT
;
A
#
# COMPACT_ATOMS: atom_id res chain seq x y z
N MET A 1 20.97 -6.49 -52.18
CA MET A 1 20.22 -7.49 -51.40
C MET A 1 19.71 -6.84 -50.10
N GLN A 2 18.44 -6.45 -50.07
CA GLN A 2 17.82 -5.88 -48.89
C GLN A 2 17.66 -6.95 -47.80
N LYS A 3 18.19 -6.69 -46.60
CA LYS A 3 18.02 -7.59 -45.44
C LYS A 3 16.57 -7.51 -44.96
N LEU A 4 15.86 -8.65 -45.05
CA LEU A 4 14.49 -8.78 -44.55
C LEU A 4 14.44 -8.36 -43.06
N PRO A 5 13.46 -7.52 -42.62
CA PRO A 5 13.30 -7.12 -41.23
C PRO A 5 13.16 -8.32 -40.28
N LEU A 6 13.73 -8.23 -39.10
CA LEU A 6 13.78 -9.32 -38.11
C LEU A 6 12.37 -9.92 -37.80
N LEU A 7 11.37 -9.06 -37.75
CA LEU A 7 9.97 -9.47 -37.52
C LEU A 7 9.42 -10.40 -38.63
N ILE A 8 9.79 -10.15 -39.89
CA ILE A 8 9.37 -11.02 -41.03
C ILE A 8 10.08 -12.36 -40.94
N LYS A 9 11.34 -12.40 -40.52
CA LYS A 9 12.08 -13.67 -40.36
C LYS A 9 11.50 -14.51 -39.21
N ILE A 10 11.10 -13.87 -38.11
CA ILE A 10 10.45 -14.54 -36.97
C ILE A 10 9.06 -15.07 -37.38
N SER A 11 8.27 -14.30 -38.13
CA SER A 11 6.96 -14.73 -38.61
C SER A 11 7.04 -15.91 -39.58
N LEU A 12 8.02 -15.90 -40.51
CA LEU A 12 8.28 -17.01 -41.41
C LEU A 12 8.76 -18.26 -40.67
N PHE A 13 9.64 -18.11 -39.68
CA PHE A 13 10.12 -19.22 -38.85
C PHE A 13 9.00 -19.88 -38.05
N ILE A 14 8.13 -19.06 -37.43
CA ILE A 14 6.93 -19.56 -36.73
C ILE A 14 5.97 -20.26 -37.71
N GLY A 15 5.75 -19.72 -38.89
CA GLY A 15 4.91 -20.33 -39.93
C GLY A 15 5.41 -21.70 -40.37
N VAL A 16 6.72 -21.87 -40.57
CA VAL A 16 7.34 -23.16 -40.92
C VAL A 16 7.27 -24.16 -39.76
N LEU A 17 7.49 -23.73 -38.53
CA LEU A 17 7.33 -24.57 -37.33
C LEU A 17 5.90 -25.09 -37.15
N VAL A 18 4.89 -24.26 -37.36
CA VAL A 18 3.47 -24.64 -37.27
C VAL A 18 3.07 -25.60 -38.39
N SER A 19 3.63 -25.50 -39.60
CA SER A 19 3.37 -26.42 -40.70
C SER A 19 4.02 -27.79 -40.56
N LEU A 20 5.17 -27.86 -39.88
CA LEU A 20 5.90 -29.12 -39.62
C LEU A 20 5.34 -29.90 -38.42
N PHE A 21 4.68 -29.20 -37.48
CA PHE A 21 4.10 -29.80 -36.28
C PHE A 21 2.65 -29.34 -36.08
N PRO A 22 1.66 -29.96 -36.75
CA PRO A 22 0.25 -29.53 -36.70
C PRO A 22 -0.32 -29.51 -35.29
N ASN A 23 0.13 -30.38 -34.39
CA ASN A 23 -0.27 -30.36 -32.97
C ASN A 23 0.36 -29.21 -32.16
N LEU A 24 1.36 -28.50 -32.70
CA LEU A 24 1.99 -27.37 -32.04
C LEU A 24 1.04 -26.16 -31.96
N LYS A 25 0.17 -26.03 -32.96
CA LYS A 25 -0.83 -24.95 -33.00
C LYS A 25 -1.91 -25.16 -31.92
N GLU A 26 -2.41 -26.38 -31.79
CA GLU A 26 -3.39 -26.74 -30.77
C GLU A 26 -2.76 -26.64 -29.33
N ASN A 27 -1.52 -27.09 -29.16
CA ASN A 27 -0.82 -26.95 -27.89
C ASN A 27 -0.47 -25.49 -27.55
N LEU A 28 -0.11 -24.66 -28.53
CA LEU A 28 0.10 -23.22 -28.31
C LEU A 28 -1.22 -22.50 -28.00
N THR A 29 -2.32 -22.87 -28.64
CA THR A 29 -3.66 -22.34 -28.33
C THR A 29 -4.08 -22.78 -26.92
N LEU A 30 -3.91 -24.07 -26.58
CA LEU A 30 -4.16 -24.59 -25.23
C LEU A 30 -3.29 -23.90 -24.16
N ILE A 31 -2.01 -23.64 -24.42
CA ILE A 31 -1.13 -22.92 -23.51
C ILE A 31 -1.53 -21.45 -23.39
N THR A 32 -1.94 -20.80 -24.47
CA THR A 32 -2.47 -19.42 -24.43
C THR A 32 -3.83 -19.36 -23.77
N ASP A 33 -4.70 -20.32 -23.96
CA ASP A 33 -6.01 -20.40 -23.30
C ASP A 33 -5.85 -20.74 -21.81
N MET A 34 -4.97 -21.67 -21.43
CA MET A 34 -4.62 -21.95 -20.03
C MET A 34 -3.91 -20.78 -19.35
N ALA A 35 -3.13 -19.97 -20.09
CA ALA A 35 -2.54 -18.73 -19.59
C ALA A 35 -3.56 -17.58 -19.54
N GLY A 36 -4.66 -17.66 -20.28
CA GLY A 36 -5.78 -16.71 -20.27
C GLY A 36 -6.85 -16.99 -19.21
N GLU A 37 -7.00 -18.26 -18.76
CA GLU A 37 -8.12 -18.67 -17.93
C GLU A 37 -8.04 -18.35 -16.43
N ASN A 38 -6.98 -17.70 -15.91
CA ASN A 38 -6.96 -17.25 -14.51
C ASN A 38 -6.04 -16.05 -14.26
N LYS A 39 -6.04 -15.05 -15.11
CA LYS A 39 -5.51 -13.76 -14.71
C LYS A 39 -6.58 -13.10 -13.85
N ILE A 40 -6.56 -13.37 -12.53
CA ILE A 40 -7.29 -12.55 -11.57
C ILE A 40 -6.88 -11.12 -11.89
N GLU A 41 -7.80 -10.35 -12.45
CA GLU A 41 -7.55 -8.96 -12.77
C GLU A 41 -7.33 -8.25 -11.42
N ASN A 42 -6.11 -7.76 -11.19
CA ASN A 42 -5.76 -7.12 -9.94
C ASN A 42 -6.61 -5.87 -9.75
N LYS A 43 -7.45 -5.86 -8.73
CA LYS A 43 -8.18 -4.68 -8.27
C LYS A 43 -7.57 -4.17 -6.96
N TYR A 44 -7.41 -2.87 -6.87
CA TYR A 44 -6.79 -2.21 -5.72
C TYR A 44 -7.83 -1.49 -4.89
N SER A 45 -7.86 -1.76 -3.57
CA SER A 45 -8.64 -0.98 -2.61
C SER A 45 -7.68 -0.09 -1.80
N ILE A 46 -7.94 1.21 -1.75
CA ILE A 46 -7.11 2.17 -1.02
C ILE A 46 -7.83 2.51 0.28
N LEU A 47 -7.31 2.05 1.42
CA LEU A 47 -7.83 2.38 2.74
C LEU A 47 -7.28 3.74 3.17
N LEU A 48 -8.18 4.71 3.34
CA LEU A 48 -7.87 6.10 3.65
C LEU A 48 -8.59 6.51 4.95
N PRO A 49 -8.02 6.24 6.14
CA PRO A 49 -8.58 6.68 7.40
C PRO A 49 -8.45 8.19 7.54
N THR A 50 -9.51 8.86 7.98
CA THR A 50 -9.58 10.31 8.15
C THR A 50 -10.05 10.69 9.54
N TYR A 51 -9.48 11.77 10.07
CA TYR A 51 -9.95 12.48 11.25
C TYR A 51 -9.44 13.93 11.22
N ASN A 52 -10.36 14.88 11.02
CA ASN A 52 -10.05 16.32 10.80
C ASN A 52 -9.12 16.54 9.60
N GLU A 53 -9.57 16.10 8.43
CA GLU A 53 -8.81 16.16 7.18
C GLU A 53 -9.58 16.89 6.06
N VAL A 54 -10.51 17.79 6.42
CA VAL A 54 -11.38 18.47 5.45
C VAL A 54 -10.60 19.19 4.34
N GLN A 55 -9.43 19.75 4.65
CA GLN A 55 -8.58 20.47 3.68
C GLN A 55 -7.72 19.51 2.83
N ASN A 56 -7.28 18.41 3.42
CA ASN A 56 -6.39 17.44 2.77
C ASN A 56 -7.17 16.45 1.89
N LEU A 57 -8.37 16.03 2.33
CA LEU A 57 -9.12 14.94 1.71
C LEU A 57 -9.42 15.16 0.21
N PRO A 58 -9.87 16.33 -0.25
CA PRO A 58 -10.11 16.55 -1.69
C PRO A 58 -8.83 16.44 -2.52
N ILE A 59 -7.72 16.93 -1.98
CA ILE A 59 -6.43 16.94 -2.67
C ILE A 59 -5.86 15.52 -2.78
N ILE A 60 -5.86 14.77 -1.67
CA ILE A 60 -5.33 13.41 -1.68
C ILE A 60 -6.16 12.47 -2.56
N VAL A 61 -7.48 12.59 -2.53
CA VAL A 61 -8.37 11.80 -3.41
C VAL A 61 -8.11 12.13 -4.87
N TRP A 62 -8.00 13.40 -5.24
CA TRP A 62 -7.66 13.80 -6.61
C TRP A 62 -6.31 13.22 -7.05
N LEU A 63 -5.28 13.27 -6.20
CA LEU A 63 -3.97 12.68 -6.50
C LEU A 63 -4.05 11.16 -6.67
N ILE A 64 -4.78 10.45 -5.80
CA ILE A 64 -4.98 9.00 -5.93
C ILE A 64 -5.65 8.69 -7.26
N VAL A 65 -6.76 9.37 -7.57
CA VAL A 65 -7.49 9.19 -8.84
C VAL A 65 -6.56 9.41 -10.04
N LYS A 66 -5.77 10.48 -10.03
CA LYS A 66 -4.81 10.76 -11.10
C LYS A 66 -3.84 9.60 -11.32
N TYR A 67 -3.09 9.19 -10.31
CA TYR A 67 -2.03 8.18 -10.47
C TYR A 67 -2.57 6.77 -10.65
N MET A 68 -3.73 6.45 -10.09
CA MET A 68 -4.36 5.16 -10.33
C MET A 68 -4.98 5.05 -11.72
N ASN A 69 -5.56 6.14 -12.26
CA ASN A 69 -5.99 6.16 -13.67
C ASN A 69 -4.82 6.02 -14.64
N GLU A 70 -3.68 6.69 -14.36
CA GLU A 70 -2.45 6.55 -15.13
C GLU A 70 -1.89 5.12 -15.09
N SER A 71 -2.10 4.39 -14.00
CA SER A 71 -1.67 3.00 -13.87
C SER A 71 -2.52 2.01 -14.68
N GLY A 72 -3.74 2.39 -15.06
CA GLY A 72 -4.67 1.56 -15.81
C GLY A 72 -5.33 0.41 -15.03
N TYR A 73 -5.05 0.26 -13.73
CA TYR A 73 -5.63 -0.81 -12.92
C TYR A 73 -6.97 -0.38 -12.29
N PRO A 74 -7.94 -1.31 -12.18
CA PRO A 74 -9.18 -1.09 -11.45
C PRO A 74 -8.90 -0.79 -9.98
N TYR A 75 -9.58 0.22 -9.43
CA TYR A 75 -9.42 0.60 -8.03
C TYR A 75 -10.68 1.19 -7.42
N GLU A 76 -10.68 1.26 -6.09
CA GLU A 76 -11.65 1.96 -5.26
C GLU A 76 -10.94 2.63 -4.08
N ILE A 77 -11.50 3.72 -3.56
CA ILE A 77 -10.98 4.45 -2.39
C ILE A 77 -11.99 4.31 -1.27
N ILE A 78 -11.58 3.71 -0.16
CA ILE A 78 -12.43 3.51 1.02
C ILE A 78 -12.04 4.56 2.04
N ILE A 79 -12.86 5.60 2.15
CA ILE A 79 -12.70 6.67 3.13
C ILE A 79 -13.34 6.23 4.44
N ILE A 80 -12.54 6.12 5.50
CA ILE A 80 -12.99 5.70 6.84
C ILE A 80 -12.90 6.94 7.74
N ASP A 81 -14.01 7.64 7.90
CA ASP A 81 -14.06 8.84 8.74
C ASP A 81 -14.39 8.51 10.20
N ASP A 82 -13.50 8.92 11.11
CA ASP A 82 -13.56 8.63 12.54
C ASP A 82 -14.37 9.65 13.34
N GLY A 83 -15.51 10.09 12.77
CA GLY A 83 -16.38 11.07 13.41
C GLY A 83 -15.77 12.47 13.44
N SER A 84 -15.25 12.93 12.32
CA SER A 84 -14.62 14.25 12.20
C SER A 84 -15.61 15.40 12.43
N PRO A 85 -15.34 16.35 13.34
CA PRO A 85 -16.21 17.50 13.57
C PRO A 85 -15.99 18.66 12.59
N ASP A 86 -14.96 18.61 11.73
CA ASP A 86 -14.51 19.72 10.88
C ASP A 86 -15.18 19.77 9.48
N GLY A 87 -16.09 18.85 9.18
CA GLY A 87 -16.72 18.74 7.85
C GLY A 87 -16.04 17.75 6.89
N THR A 88 -15.06 16.95 7.37
CA THR A 88 -14.40 15.91 6.56
C THR A 88 -15.40 14.94 5.94
N LEU A 89 -16.42 14.49 6.70
CA LEU A 89 -17.45 13.59 6.21
C LEU A 89 -18.25 14.20 5.06
N GLU A 90 -18.59 15.48 5.16
CA GLU A 90 -19.32 16.20 4.08
C GLU A 90 -18.46 16.34 2.83
N ALA A 91 -17.16 16.62 2.98
CA ALA A 91 -16.23 16.61 1.86
C ALA A 91 -16.16 15.21 1.20
N GLY A 92 -16.16 14.13 1.99
CA GLY A 92 -16.25 12.77 1.50
C GLY A 92 -17.52 12.49 0.68
N LYS A 93 -18.69 12.95 1.14
CA LYS A 93 -19.95 12.83 0.39
C LYS A 93 -19.93 13.60 -0.94
N GLN A 94 -19.28 14.77 -0.97
CA GLN A 94 -19.12 15.53 -2.22
C GLN A 94 -18.19 14.78 -3.21
N LEU A 95 -17.09 14.22 -2.73
CA LEU A 95 -16.20 13.41 -3.55
C LEU A 95 -16.91 12.17 -4.11
N GLN A 96 -17.75 11.52 -3.32
CA GLN A 96 -18.57 10.39 -3.77
C GLN A 96 -19.54 10.80 -4.90
N LYS A 97 -20.16 11.99 -4.82
CA LYS A 97 -21.00 12.53 -5.91
C LYS A 97 -20.20 12.82 -7.19
N ILE A 98 -18.95 13.26 -7.06
CA ILE A 98 -18.09 13.63 -8.20
C ILE A 98 -17.54 12.38 -8.92
N TYR A 99 -17.04 11.39 -8.16
CA TYR A 99 -16.31 10.24 -8.70
C TYR A 99 -17.15 8.96 -8.81
N GLY A 100 -18.34 8.92 -8.22
CA GLY A 100 -19.22 7.74 -8.15
C GLY A 100 -19.04 6.92 -6.88
N GLU A 101 -20.09 6.21 -6.47
CA GLU A 101 -20.13 5.36 -5.27
C GLU A 101 -19.33 4.07 -5.43
N ASP A 102 -19.13 3.64 -6.64
CA ASP A 102 -18.28 2.51 -7.02
C ASP A 102 -16.78 2.81 -6.83
N LYS A 103 -16.39 4.09 -7.00
CA LYS A 103 -15.02 4.55 -6.85
C LYS A 103 -14.71 5.10 -5.47
N ILE A 104 -15.64 5.80 -4.85
CA ILE A 104 -15.51 6.37 -3.49
C ILE A 104 -16.49 5.68 -2.55
N VAL A 105 -15.97 4.80 -1.72
CA VAL A 105 -16.74 4.06 -0.71
C VAL A 105 -16.59 4.76 0.63
N LEU A 106 -17.64 5.42 1.11
CA LEU A 106 -17.60 6.19 2.35
C LEU A 106 -18.11 5.35 3.52
N LYS A 107 -17.28 5.19 4.57
CA LYS A 107 -17.57 4.37 5.75
C LYS A 107 -17.29 5.15 7.04
N PRO A 108 -18.25 6.00 7.48
CA PRO A 108 -18.12 6.75 8.71
C PRO A 108 -18.20 5.84 9.95
N ARG A 109 -17.48 6.23 10.99
CA ARG A 109 -17.53 5.62 12.33
C ARG A 109 -17.97 6.69 13.35
N GLU A 110 -18.57 6.27 14.45
CA GLU A 110 -19.09 7.21 15.45
C GLU A 110 -18.00 8.02 16.17
N LYS A 111 -16.79 7.42 16.33
CA LYS A 111 -15.69 8.04 17.07
C LYS A 111 -14.34 7.44 16.68
N LYS A 112 -13.27 8.15 17.04
CA LYS A 112 -11.89 7.72 16.90
C LYS A 112 -11.57 6.57 17.87
N LEU A 113 -11.30 5.37 17.31
CA LEU A 113 -11.02 4.14 18.06
C LEU A 113 -9.58 3.64 17.85
N GLY A 114 -8.75 4.42 17.17
CA GLY A 114 -7.36 4.09 16.82
C GLY A 114 -7.21 3.57 15.39
N LEU A 115 -6.02 3.81 14.84
CA LEU A 115 -5.70 3.60 13.42
C LEU A 115 -5.88 2.13 12.98
N GLY A 116 -5.40 1.17 13.78
CA GLY A 116 -5.56 -0.26 13.48
C GLY A 116 -7.03 -0.68 13.36
N THR A 117 -7.92 -0.12 14.20
CA THR A 117 -9.35 -0.40 14.13
C THR A 117 -10.03 0.21 12.91
N ALA A 118 -9.48 1.31 12.36
CA ALA A 118 -9.96 1.89 11.10
C ALA A 118 -9.66 0.95 9.93
N TYR A 119 -8.47 0.38 9.88
CA TYR A 119 -8.13 -0.61 8.85
C TYR A 119 -8.97 -1.87 8.96
N ILE A 120 -9.16 -2.43 10.17
CA ILE A 120 -10.05 -3.58 10.41
C ILE A 120 -11.49 -3.29 9.94
N HIS A 121 -11.95 -2.05 10.12
CA HIS A 121 -13.26 -1.65 9.64
C HIS A 121 -13.28 -1.54 8.11
N GLY A 122 -12.32 -0.83 7.52
CA GLY A 122 -12.28 -0.56 6.08
C GLY A 122 -12.10 -1.79 5.21
N ILE A 123 -11.28 -2.77 5.64
CA ILE A 123 -10.99 -3.97 4.87
C ILE A 123 -12.25 -4.83 4.62
N LYS A 124 -13.24 -4.76 5.49
CA LYS A 124 -14.52 -5.45 5.33
C LYS A 124 -15.32 -4.99 4.11
N PHE A 125 -15.07 -3.77 3.65
CA PHE A 125 -15.73 -3.16 2.51
C PHE A 125 -14.86 -3.15 1.25
N SER A 126 -13.61 -3.63 1.35
CA SER A 126 -12.72 -3.72 0.20
C SER A 126 -13.12 -4.86 -0.72
N THR A 127 -13.20 -4.56 -2.02
CA THR A 127 -13.50 -5.57 -3.06
C THR A 127 -12.26 -5.97 -3.86
N GLY A 128 -11.16 -5.19 -3.73
CA GLY A 128 -9.88 -5.50 -4.36
C GLY A 128 -9.15 -6.66 -3.67
N ASN A 129 -8.36 -7.39 -4.43
CA ASN A 129 -7.46 -8.44 -3.94
C ASN A 129 -6.12 -7.88 -3.44
N LEU A 130 -5.85 -6.61 -3.71
CA LEU A 130 -4.67 -5.86 -3.26
C LEU A 130 -5.10 -4.59 -2.54
N ILE A 131 -4.51 -4.33 -1.37
CA ILE A 131 -4.92 -3.27 -0.45
C ILE A 131 -3.78 -2.28 -0.24
N PHE A 132 -3.99 -1.02 -0.62
CA PHE A 132 -3.15 0.07 -0.18
C PHE A 132 -3.61 0.61 1.18
N ILE A 133 -2.64 0.85 2.04
CA ILE A 133 -2.82 1.62 3.27
C ILE A 133 -2.01 2.89 3.14
N MET A 134 -2.61 4.05 3.39
CA MET A 134 -1.92 5.34 3.39
C MET A 134 -2.64 6.38 4.25
N ASP A 135 -1.92 7.41 4.67
CA ASP A 135 -2.47 8.52 5.43
C ASP A 135 -3.10 9.58 4.50
N ALA A 136 -4.12 10.28 4.99
CA ALA A 136 -4.87 11.29 4.22
C ALA A 136 -4.25 12.70 4.29
N ASP A 137 -3.17 12.90 5.05
CA ASP A 137 -2.58 14.20 5.39
C ASP A 137 -1.55 14.74 4.38
N LEU A 138 -1.53 14.18 3.17
CA LEU A 138 -0.62 14.51 2.07
C LEU A 138 0.86 14.17 2.33
N SER A 139 1.20 13.56 3.46
CA SER A 139 2.58 13.13 3.74
C SER A 139 3.06 11.99 2.84
N HIS A 140 2.14 11.16 2.36
CA HIS A 140 2.35 10.09 1.41
C HIS A 140 1.87 10.50 0.02
N HIS A 141 2.80 10.76 -0.90
CA HIS A 141 2.41 11.18 -2.24
C HIS A 141 2.01 9.98 -3.12
N PRO A 142 0.79 9.96 -3.71
CA PRO A 142 0.29 8.83 -4.52
C PRO A 142 1.11 8.50 -5.76
N LYS A 143 2.00 9.39 -6.22
CA LYS A 143 2.93 9.12 -7.36
C LYS A 143 3.76 7.85 -7.20
N PHE A 144 3.93 7.34 -5.99
CA PHE A 144 4.67 6.11 -5.72
C PHE A 144 3.82 4.85 -5.88
N MET A 145 2.48 4.96 -5.97
CA MET A 145 1.59 3.81 -6.13
C MET A 145 1.90 2.97 -7.37
N PRO A 146 2.09 3.56 -8.56
CA PRO A 146 2.45 2.77 -9.75
C PRO A 146 3.74 1.96 -9.58
N GLN A 147 4.77 2.54 -8.94
CA GLN A 147 6.04 1.84 -8.66
C GLN A 147 5.86 0.69 -7.66
N MET A 148 4.99 0.86 -6.66
CA MET A 148 4.68 -0.20 -5.70
C MET A 148 3.91 -1.34 -6.38
N ILE A 149 2.98 -1.02 -7.27
CA ILE A 149 2.24 -1.99 -8.09
C ILE A 149 3.20 -2.78 -8.99
N GLU A 150 4.04 -2.08 -9.75
CA GLU A 150 5.03 -2.71 -10.63
C GLU A 150 5.95 -3.66 -9.85
N LYS A 151 6.45 -3.22 -8.68
CA LYS A 151 7.31 -4.03 -7.82
C LYS A 151 6.60 -5.26 -7.31
N GLN A 152 5.33 -5.13 -6.89
CA GLN A 152 4.51 -6.24 -6.43
C GLN A 152 4.32 -7.28 -7.54
N ILE A 153 3.92 -6.84 -8.74
CA ILE A 153 3.69 -7.73 -9.89
C ILE A 153 4.97 -8.43 -10.32
N LYS A 154 6.07 -7.68 -10.47
CA LYS A 154 7.34 -8.20 -10.98
C LYS A 154 7.95 -9.27 -10.08
N HIS A 155 7.86 -9.11 -8.77
CA HIS A 155 8.50 -9.99 -7.80
C HIS A 155 7.52 -10.82 -6.99
N ASN A 156 6.23 -10.66 -7.21
CA ASN A 156 5.15 -11.37 -6.50
C ASN A 156 5.22 -11.22 -4.98
N PHE A 157 5.68 -10.06 -4.48
CA PHE A 157 5.75 -9.80 -3.05
C PHE A 157 4.36 -9.85 -2.39
N ASP A 158 4.33 -10.35 -1.16
CA ASP A 158 3.15 -10.34 -0.31
C ASP A 158 2.82 -8.94 0.18
N ILE A 159 3.88 -8.15 0.44
CA ILE A 159 3.81 -6.78 0.93
C ILE A 159 4.82 -5.93 0.16
N VAL A 160 4.44 -4.71 -0.24
CA VAL A 160 5.39 -3.70 -0.70
C VAL A 160 5.28 -2.48 0.21
N SER A 161 6.37 -2.12 0.87
CA SER A 161 6.45 -1.00 1.81
C SER A 161 7.15 0.20 1.19
N GLY A 162 6.54 1.38 1.31
CA GLY A 162 7.25 2.63 1.07
C GLY A 162 8.30 2.84 2.16
N THR A 163 9.53 3.14 1.80
CA THR A 163 10.63 3.38 2.74
C THR A 163 11.23 4.77 2.58
N ARG A 164 11.49 5.44 3.72
CA ARG A 164 12.16 6.74 3.81
C ARG A 164 13.68 6.62 3.98
N TYR A 165 14.20 5.41 4.17
CA TYR A 165 15.57 5.20 4.66
C TYR A 165 16.48 4.43 3.69
N VAL A 166 15.98 4.00 2.55
CA VAL A 166 16.75 3.27 1.54
C VAL A 166 16.74 4.02 0.20
N GLY A 167 17.84 3.93 -0.53
CA GLY A 167 17.98 4.49 -1.88
C GLY A 167 17.75 6.00 -1.91
N THR A 168 16.86 6.44 -2.78
CA THR A 168 16.47 7.87 -2.95
C THR A 168 15.37 8.31 -1.98
N GLY A 169 15.01 7.46 -1.02
CA GLY A 169 14.01 7.79 0.00
C GLY A 169 14.47 8.91 0.93
N GLY A 170 13.52 9.62 1.50
CA GLY A 170 13.85 10.75 2.38
C GLY A 170 12.67 11.32 3.13
N VAL A 171 12.98 12.24 4.03
CA VAL A 171 12.01 13.00 4.82
C VAL A 171 12.25 14.49 4.61
N TYR A 172 11.23 15.20 4.19
CA TYR A 172 11.24 16.65 4.02
C TYR A 172 10.39 17.32 5.10
N GLY A 173 10.86 18.44 5.65
CA GLY A 173 10.13 19.23 6.64
C GLY A 173 10.39 18.85 8.10
N TRP A 174 10.93 17.68 8.42
CA TRP A 174 11.22 17.30 9.79
C TRP A 174 12.45 18.00 10.35
N ASP A 175 12.37 18.40 11.63
CA ASP A 175 13.53 18.85 12.39
C ASP A 175 14.53 17.73 12.67
N PHE A 176 15.72 18.10 13.13
CA PHE A 176 16.80 17.15 13.43
C PHE A 176 16.41 16.15 14.52
N LYS A 177 15.74 16.64 15.59
CA LYS A 177 15.32 15.82 16.74
C LYS A 177 14.34 14.72 16.31
N ARG A 178 13.34 15.06 15.50
CA ARG A 178 12.36 14.11 14.97
C ARG A 178 13.01 13.06 14.04
N LYS A 179 13.96 13.50 13.20
CA LYS A 179 14.76 12.58 12.35
C LYS A 179 15.57 11.60 13.21
N LEU A 180 16.22 12.09 14.26
CA LEU A 180 17.03 11.26 15.16
C LEU A 180 16.17 10.24 15.90
N ILE A 181 15.03 10.66 16.46
CA ILE A 181 14.08 9.77 17.18
C ILE A 181 13.59 8.67 16.23
N SER A 182 13.15 9.05 15.04
CA SER A 182 12.61 8.06 14.07
C SER A 182 13.67 7.07 13.59
N ARG A 183 14.89 7.53 13.29
CA ARG A 183 16.01 6.64 12.93
C ARG A 183 16.43 5.75 14.09
N GLY A 184 16.49 6.30 15.31
CA GLY A 184 16.80 5.54 16.52
C GLY A 184 15.77 4.45 16.80
N ALA A 185 14.48 4.76 16.66
CA ALA A 185 13.39 3.79 16.81
C ALA A 185 13.49 2.66 15.78
N ASN A 186 13.71 2.99 14.51
CA ASN A 186 13.92 1.98 13.46
C ASN A 186 15.18 1.13 13.73
N PHE A 187 16.30 1.74 14.12
CA PHE A 187 17.54 1.04 14.45
C PHE A 187 17.36 0.06 15.62
N LEU A 188 16.75 0.50 16.72
CA LEU A 188 16.47 -0.38 17.86
C LEU A 188 15.58 -1.57 17.47
N THR A 189 14.54 -1.31 16.68
CA THR A 189 13.66 -2.39 16.21
C THR A 189 14.41 -3.36 15.29
N GLN A 190 15.27 -2.86 14.40
CA GLN A 190 16.13 -3.70 13.55
C GLN A 190 17.05 -4.59 14.38
N LEU A 191 17.67 -4.00 15.41
CA LEU A 191 18.61 -4.73 16.28
C LEU A 191 17.91 -5.84 17.07
N LEU A 192 16.73 -5.55 17.63
CA LEU A 192 16.01 -6.47 18.53
C LEU A 192 15.20 -7.52 17.77
N LEU A 193 14.52 -7.16 16.69
CA LEU A 193 13.48 -7.99 16.07
C LEU A 193 13.80 -8.42 14.64
N ARG A 194 14.85 -7.86 14.01
CA ARG A 194 15.29 -8.18 12.64
C ARG A 194 14.15 -8.33 11.64
N PRO A 195 13.28 -7.32 11.49
CA PRO A 195 12.01 -7.43 10.77
C PRO A 195 12.14 -7.59 9.26
N GLY A 196 13.34 -7.39 8.70
CA GLY A 196 13.57 -7.52 7.25
C GLY A 196 13.08 -6.37 6.39
N ALA A 197 12.62 -5.26 7.01
CA ALA A 197 12.23 -4.02 6.33
C ALA A 197 12.97 -2.83 6.95
N SER A 198 13.33 -1.84 6.15
CA SER A 198 14.12 -0.68 6.58
C SER A 198 13.30 0.38 7.31
N ASP A 199 12.00 0.50 6.98
CA ASP A 199 11.06 1.46 7.55
C ASP A 199 9.86 0.78 8.20
N LEU A 200 9.86 0.77 9.52
CA LEU A 200 8.87 0.07 10.33
C LEU A 200 7.72 0.96 10.78
N THR A 201 7.95 2.28 10.76
CA THR A 201 6.98 3.27 11.23
C THR A 201 6.19 3.93 10.11
N GLY A 202 6.55 3.68 8.85
CA GLY A 202 5.80 4.15 7.69
C GLY A 202 4.50 3.36 7.52
N SER A 203 3.42 4.07 7.16
CA SER A 203 2.09 3.48 6.90
C SER A 203 1.79 3.28 5.43
N PHE A 204 2.58 3.84 4.51
CA PHE A 204 2.31 3.71 3.08
C PHE A 204 2.76 2.34 2.55
N ARG A 205 1.82 1.42 2.42
CA ARG A 205 2.09 0.02 2.06
C ARG A 205 1.01 -0.56 1.17
N LEU A 206 1.42 -1.51 0.31
CA LEU A 206 0.56 -2.37 -0.50
C LEU A 206 0.63 -3.79 0.04
N TYR A 207 -0.51 -4.42 0.24
CA TYR A 207 -0.65 -5.78 0.76
C TYR A 207 -1.51 -6.63 -0.17
N ARG A 208 -1.29 -7.92 -0.20
CA ARG A 208 -2.34 -8.87 -0.58
C ARG A 208 -3.42 -8.87 0.51
N LYS A 209 -4.70 -8.90 0.11
CA LYS A 209 -5.83 -8.76 1.04
C LYS A 209 -5.84 -9.86 2.11
N ASP A 210 -5.72 -11.11 1.71
CA ASP A 210 -5.70 -12.28 2.59
C ASP A 210 -4.59 -12.21 3.63
N ILE A 211 -3.41 -11.74 3.21
CA ILE A 211 -2.25 -11.55 4.07
C ILE A 211 -2.47 -10.40 5.05
N LEU A 212 -3.02 -9.27 4.57
CA LEU A 212 -3.38 -8.16 5.45
C LEU A 212 -4.38 -8.56 6.52
N GLU A 213 -5.44 -9.29 6.16
CA GLU A 213 -6.44 -9.79 7.09
C GLU A 213 -5.82 -10.69 8.15
N LYS A 214 -4.94 -11.60 7.76
CA LYS A 214 -4.24 -12.49 8.69
C LYS A 214 -3.31 -11.72 9.63
N ILE A 215 -2.54 -10.74 9.13
CA ILE A 215 -1.66 -9.90 9.94
C ILE A 215 -2.47 -9.09 10.95
N ILE A 216 -3.50 -8.37 10.50
CA ILE A 216 -4.32 -7.49 11.33
C ILE A 216 -4.99 -8.26 12.47
N ASN A 217 -5.52 -9.45 12.19
CA ASN A 217 -6.17 -10.29 13.20
C ASN A 217 -5.20 -10.80 14.28
N ASN A 218 -3.89 -10.78 14.02
CA ASN A 218 -2.86 -11.17 14.98
C ASN A 218 -2.14 -9.99 15.64
N CYS A 219 -2.51 -8.75 15.30
CA CYS A 219 -1.96 -7.55 15.94
C CYS A 219 -2.72 -7.23 17.24
N VAL A 220 -1.96 -6.91 18.29
CA VAL A 220 -2.48 -6.52 19.61
C VAL A 220 -2.54 -4.99 19.73
N SER A 221 -1.61 -4.28 19.10
CA SER A 221 -1.53 -2.82 19.12
C SER A 221 -2.65 -2.17 18.33
N LYS A 222 -3.15 -1.01 18.80
CA LYS A 222 -4.25 -0.27 18.13
C LYS A 222 -3.82 1.14 17.66
N GLY A 223 -2.71 1.67 18.17
CA GLY A 223 -2.21 3.01 17.90
C GLY A 223 -1.08 3.04 16.86
N TYR A 224 -0.15 4.00 16.97
CA TYR A 224 0.98 4.16 16.04
C TYR A 224 1.91 2.95 15.94
N VAL A 225 2.03 2.18 17.01
CA VAL A 225 2.86 0.97 17.06
C VAL A 225 2.31 -0.14 16.17
N PHE A 226 1.03 -0.06 15.81
CA PHE A 226 0.37 -1.01 14.91
C PHE A 226 1.13 -1.19 13.59
N GLN A 227 1.67 -0.11 13.01
CA GLN A 227 2.42 -0.19 11.75
C GLN A 227 3.71 -1.01 11.89
N MET A 228 4.41 -0.86 13.02
CA MET A 228 5.60 -1.66 13.33
C MET A 228 5.21 -3.13 13.56
N GLU A 229 4.18 -3.38 14.37
CA GLU A 229 3.73 -4.74 14.67
C GLU A 229 3.34 -5.50 13.41
N MET A 230 2.66 -4.87 12.46
CA MET A 230 2.30 -5.50 11.19
C MET A 230 3.49 -6.07 10.43
N ILE A 231 4.63 -5.34 10.37
CA ILE A 231 5.84 -5.84 9.71
C ILE A 231 6.50 -6.96 10.49
N ILE A 232 6.49 -6.88 11.82
CA ILE A 232 7.02 -7.94 12.68
C ILE A 232 6.19 -9.22 12.50
N ARG A 233 4.87 -9.13 12.51
CA ARG A 233 3.97 -10.27 12.23
C ARG A 233 4.17 -10.83 10.83
N ALA A 234 4.35 -9.95 9.83
CA ALA A 234 4.67 -10.38 8.47
C ALA A 234 5.95 -11.26 8.46
N ARG A 235 6.99 -10.83 9.18
CA ARG A 235 8.23 -11.61 9.33
C ARG A 235 8.01 -12.94 10.02
N GLN A 236 7.23 -12.96 11.11
CA GLN A 236 6.89 -14.19 11.85
C GLN A 236 6.15 -15.22 10.98
N PHE A 237 5.29 -14.74 10.08
CA PHE A 237 4.56 -15.59 9.14
C PHE A 237 5.35 -15.91 7.86
N ASN A 238 6.63 -15.50 7.77
CA ASN A 238 7.51 -15.69 6.60
C ASN A 238 6.98 -15.03 5.31
N TYR A 239 6.22 -13.95 5.41
CA TYR A 239 5.77 -13.19 4.25
C TYR A 239 6.90 -12.38 3.63
N THR A 240 6.87 -12.28 2.30
CA THR A 240 7.86 -11.55 1.52
C THR A 240 7.55 -10.05 1.52
N VAL A 241 8.57 -9.21 1.79
CA VAL A 241 8.44 -7.76 1.84
C VAL A 241 9.38 -7.13 0.81
N GLY A 242 8.82 -6.40 -0.15
CA GLY A 242 9.54 -5.53 -1.05
C GLY A 242 9.52 -4.08 -0.55
N GLU A 243 10.52 -3.29 -0.92
CA GLU A 243 10.59 -1.88 -0.54
C GLU A 243 10.70 -0.96 -1.76
N VAL A 244 9.98 0.16 -1.73
CA VAL A 244 10.04 1.24 -2.72
C VAL A 244 10.48 2.52 -2.01
N PRO A 245 11.59 3.18 -2.42
CA PRO A 245 11.99 4.45 -1.86
C PRO A 245 10.92 5.52 -2.08
N ILE A 246 10.50 6.20 -1.00
CA ILE A 246 9.52 7.28 -1.06
C ILE A 246 10.08 8.55 -0.42
N THR A 247 9.60 9.69 -0.86
CA THR A 247 9.79 10.96 -0.16
C THR A 247 8.56 11.22 0.72
N PHE A 248 8.78 11.24 2.02
CA PHE A 248 7.78 11.66 2.99
C PHE A 248 7.90 13.17 3.18
N VAL A 249 6.79 13.88 3.02
CA VAL A 249 6.72 15.33 3.27
C VAL A 249 5.96 15.54 4.58
N ASP A 250 6.40 16.47 5.43
CA ASP A 250 5.60 16.79 6.60
C ASP A 250 4.22 17.33 6.17
N ARG A 251 3.20 17.06 6.97
CA ARG A 251 1.80 17.39 6.60
C ARG A 251 1.65 18.86 6.21
N VAL A 252 0.81 19.10 5.21
CA VAL A 252 0.57 20.45 4.69
C VAL A 252 -0.37 21.21 5.62
N TYR A 253 -1.42 20.56 6.11
CA TYR A 253 -2.41 21.11 7.03
C TYR A 253 -2.53 20.25 8.28
N GLY A 254 -2.81 20.88 9.43
CA GLY A 254 -2.99 20.23 10.71
C GLY A 254 -1.68 20.04 11.51
N GLU A 255 -1.82 19.65 12.77
CA GLU A 255 -0.69 19.45 13.69
C GLU A 255 -0.18 18.01 13.73
N SER A 256 1.12 17.83 14.00
CA SER A 256 1.71 16.51 14.19
C SER A 256 1.18 15.86 15.47
N LYS A 257 0.69 14.62 15.35
CA LYS A 257 0.13 13.85 16.47
C LYS A 257 1.19 13.03 17.22
N LEU A 258 2.49 13.21 16.91
CA LEU A 258 3.58 12.50 17.58
C LEU A 258 3.98 13.23 18.85
N GLY A 259 3.49 12.75 19.99
CA GLY A 259 3.82 13.28 21.33
C GLY A 259 4.71 12.34 22.15
N GLY A 260 5.05 12.74 23.37
CA GLY A 260 5.86 11.92 24.28
C GLY A 260 5.19 10.60 24.69
N SER A 261 3.86 10.57 24.75
CA SER A 261 3.05 9.38 25.05
C SER A 261 3.22 8.30 24.01
N GLU A 262 3.27 8.68 22.71
CA GLU A 262 3.46 7.75 21.61
C GLU A 262 4.85 7.13 21.60
N ILE A 263 5.88 7.91 21.95
CA ILE A 263 7.26 7.41 22.09
C ILE A 263 7.35 6.38 23.20
N PHE A 264 6.72 6.67 24.37
CA PHE A 264 6.70 5.74 25.49
C PHE A 264 5.94 4.44 25.14
N GLN A 265 4.78 4.55 24.49
CA GLN A 265 4.02 3.38 24.02
C GLN A 265 4.82 2.58 22.99
N PHE A 266 5.56 3.25 22.11
CA PHE A 266 6.44 2.58 21.15
C PHE A 266 7.48 1.72 21.87
N ALA A 267 8.19 2.29 22.83
CA ALA A 267 9.21 1.57 23.61
C ALA A 267 8.61 0.37 24.38
N LYS A 268 7.48 0.56 25.06
CA LYS A 268 6.76 -0.50 25.77
C LYS A 268 6.37 -1.66 24.84
N ASN A 269 5.80 -1.33 23.68
CA ASN A 269 5.35 -2.36 22.75
C ASN A 269 6.51 -3.05 22.02
N LEU A 270 7.63 -2.34 21.78
CA LEU A 270 8.85 -2.93 21.27
C LEU A 270 9.38 -4.00 22.23
N LEU A 271 9.43 -3.71 23.53
CA LEU A 271 9.85 -4.67 24.57
C LEU A 271 8.86 -5.85 24.67
N TYR A 272 7.55 -5.59 24.58
CA TYR A 272 6.55 -6.64 24.54
C TYR A 272 6.73 -7.57 23.35
N LEU A 273 6.87 -7.02 22.15
CA LEU A 273 7.10 -7.82 20.95
C LEU A 273 8.42 -8.61 21.05
N PHE A 274 9.49 -8.00 21.57
CA PHE A 274 10.76 -8.70 21.78
C PHE A 274 10.64 -9.88 22.76
N SER A 275 9.80 -9.74 23.80
CA SER A 275 9.59 -10.82 24.78
C SER A 275 8.64 -11.94 24.30
N THR A 276 7.85 -11.67 23.25
CA THR A 276 6.82 -12.61 22.73
C THR A 276 7.11 -13.13 21.33
N THR A 277 8.26 -12.74 20.76
CA THR A 277 8.74 -13.15 19.45
C THR A 277 9.97 -14.04 19.57
#